data_cd1896a36e26777740c353004d5a3043
#
_entry.id   cd1896a36e26777740c353004d5a3043
#
_cell.length_a   1.000
_cell.length_b   1.000
_cell.length_c   1.000
_cell.angle_alpha   90.00
_cell.angle_beta   90.00
_cell.angle_gamma   90.00
#
_symmetry.space_group_name_H-M   'P 1'
#
loop_
_entity.id
_entity.type
_entity.pdbx_description
1 polymer ?
#
loop_
_entity_poly.entity_id
_entity_poly.type
_entity_poly.pdbx_seq_one_letter_code
_entity_poly.pdbx_strand_id
1 'polypeptide(L)'
;YAEEALQHALTAGAVAAAVQIVARYRCELTNEEQWQRLDRWVRLFPPEVSGREPELLLAEVWFMINRQHLAGIPPLLDRVEAVLAQGAIEAATARRLLGEVEIRRATLYFYAGDHVRSLTAAAAALEKVPVEWWLLRAQARLFLSAGYQAQGDLERAYATLYAVDEPAQGLAAQMRLLVDACFIHWMAGDLGGVIQAATQILTHSDELGSQVETITWARYHLAACHFARNELAEAERLLALNIRQRYQSHMQCYVNGAAALALTYEVQGQTDKAREVVAQMVAYTLEIGGAVGHAAAKAFEAELSLRQGRLAEAVNWAEQSDVPLTIPRPLFYRPPVTLAKILLAQNTPASRQQAGQVLAQFHHYAASIHHTSVVIEVLATEALLYSLEDRQEAALTALEQALALAEAGRFIRVFVDLGEPLARLLAKLGHAWGNSPFIARILAAFPQTVPPADARRLANTALLSPLSARELDVLALLSQHYTDNEIAAKLVITADTVHSHVQHIAQKLGVRGRRTIVQTAKDQGLLE
;
A
#
# COMPACT_ATOMS: atom_id res chain seq x y z
N TYR A 1 23.33 -5.14 31.14
CA TYR A 1 24.62 -4.50 31.52
C TYR A 1 24.80 -3.09 30.94
N ALA A 2 24.52 -2.83 29.66
CA ALA A 2 24.74 -1.49 29.05
C ALA A 2 23.84 -0.41 29.64
N GLU A 3 22.57 -0.72 29.91
CA GLU A 3 21.60 0.21 30.51
C GLU A 3 21.93 0.50 31.97
N GLU A 4 22.36 -0.52 32.73
CA GLU A 4 22.85 -0.36 34.11
C GLU A 4 24.11 0.50 34.15
N ALA A 5 25.07 0.24 33.25
CA ALA A 5 26.29 1.05 33.13
C ALA A 5 25.99 2.51 32.81
N LEU A 6 25.01 2.76 31.91
CA LEU A 6 24.53 4.10 31.56
C LEU A 6 23.92 4.81 32.78
N GLN A 7 23.06 4.14 33.54
CA GLN A 7 22.44 4.68 34.75
C GLN A 7 23.47 4.99 35.84
N HIS A 8 24.43 4.06 36.05
CA HIS A 8 25.52 4.31 37.00
C HIS A 8 26.39 5.50 36.61
N ALA A 9 26.77 5.63 35.31
CA ALA A 9 27.55 6.76 34.87
C ALA A 9 26.82 8.11 35.08
N LEU A 10 25.51 8.16 34.76
CA LEU A 10 24.69 9.34 34.99
C LEU A 10 24.54 9.67 36.46
N THR A 11 24.29 8.66 37.33
CA THR A 11 24.15 8.84 38.76
C THR A 11 25.47 9.32 39.41
N ALA A 12 26.61 8.91 38.88
CA ALA A 12 27.94 9.34 39.31
C ALA A 12 28.33 10.72 38.75
N GLY A 13 27.48 11.38 37.94
CA GLY A 13 27.79 12.63 37.26
C GLY A 13 28.81 12.52 36.14
N ALA A 14 29.17 11.30 35.73
CA ALA A 14 30.14 11.01 34.65
C ALA A 14 29.46 11.10 33.27
N VAL A 15 28.91 12.27 32.92
CA VAL A 15 28.09 12.50 31.73
C VAL A 15 28.84 12.13 30.44
N ALA A 16 30.11 12.48 30.31
CA ALA A 16 30.92 12.14 29.14
C ALA A 16 31.02 10.60 28.96
N ALA A 17 31.20 9.84 30.04
CA ALA A 17 31.22 8.38 30.00
C ALA A 17 29.85 7.80 29.58
N ALA A 18 28.77 8.39 30.06
CA ALA A 18 27.42 8.01 29.67
C ALA A 18 27.19 8.22 28.14
N VAL A 19 27.61 9.35 27.58
CA VAL A 19 27.57 9.61 26.12
C VAL A 19 28.37 8.57 25.34
N GLN A 20 29.57 8.21 25.81
CA GLN A 20 30.40 7.18 25.17
C GLN A 20 29.74 5.78 25.19
N ILE A 21 28.97 5.45 26.25
CA ILE A 21 28.18 4.22 26.28
C ILE A 21 27.14 4.22 25.17
N VAL A 22 26.38 5.30 25.01
CA VAL A 22 25.39 5.41 23.92
C VAL A 22 26.08 5.31 22.56
N ALA A 23 27.13 6.08 22.31
CA ALA A 23 27.89 6.06 21.05
C ALA A 23 28.39 4.65 20.69
N ARG A 24 28.88 3.89 21.68
CA ARG A 24 29.37 2.51 21.51
C ARG A 24 28.28 1.53 21.08
N TYR A 25 27.09 1.61 21.69
CA TYR A 25 26.01 0.64 21.45
C TYR A 25 25.02 1.09 20.38
N ARG A 26 25.10 2.34 19.93
CA ARG A 26 24.12 2.90 18.98
C ARG A 26 24.10 2.17 17.64
N CYS A 27 25.25 1.70 17.14
CA CYS A 27 25.31 0.91 15.90
C CYS A 27 24.49 -0.37 16.02
N GLU A 28 24.72 -1.14 17.08
CA GLU A 28 24.01 -2.39 17.35
C GLU A 28 22.50 -2.14 17.52
N LEU A 29 22.12 -1.19 18.39
CA LEU A 29 20.71 -0.84 18.62
C LEU A 29 20.00 -0.34 17.35
N THR A 30 20.72 0.39 16.50
CA THR A 30 20.20 0.85 15.21
C THR A 30 19.96 -0.35 14.28
N ASN A 31 20.96 -1.19 14.11
CA ASN A 31 20.86 -2.38 13.26
C ASN A 31 19.82 -3.40 13.73
N GLU A 32 19.58 -3.49 15.05
CA GLU A 32 18.53 -4.33 15.62
C GLU A 32 17.14 -3.69 15.68
N GLU A 33 16.95 -2.54 15.03
CA GLU A 33 15.69 -1.77 15.02
C GLU A 33 15.17 -1.39 16.42
N GLN A 34 16.06 -1.28 17.43
CA GLN A 34 15.69 -0.99 18.83
C GLN A 34 15.59 0.52 19.11
N TRP A 35 14.91 1.25 18.25
CA TRP A 35 14.78 2.71 18.36
C TRP A 35 14.05 3.17 19.64
N GLN A 36 13.08 2.38 20.18
CA GLN A 36 12.43 2.73 21.45
C GLN A 36 13.38 2.62 22.62
N ARG A 37 14.31 1.65 22.60
CA ARG A 37 15.32 1.50 23.64
C ARG A 37 16.30 2.66 23.59
N LEU A 38 16.69 3.06 22.40
CA LEU A 38 17.57 4.18 22.19
C LEU A 38 16.92 5.51 22.64
N ASP A 39 15.64 5.73 22.33
CA ASP A 39 14.87 6.88 22.82
C ASP A 39 14.81 6.93 24.36
N ARG A 40 14.55 5.80 25.03
CA ARG A 40 14.58 5.74 26.49
C ARG A 40 15.95 6.13 27.05
N TRP A 41 17.03 5.69 26.41
CA TRP A 41 18.38 6.05 26.85
C TRP A 41 18.65 7.54 26.68
N VAL A 42 18.25 8.14 25.56
CA VAL A 42 18.40 9.59 25.32
C VAL A 42 17.65 10.41 26.37
N ARG A 43 16.46 9.97 26.76
CA ARG A 43 15.65 10.65 27.80
C ARG A 43 16.23 10.60 29.22
N LEU A 44 17.24 9.77 29.48
CA LEU A 44 17.95 9.77 30.75
C LEU A 44 18.92 10.95 30.91
N PHE A 45 19.29 11.61 29.80
CA PHE A 45 20.21 12.74 29.81
C PHE A 45 19.50 14.06 30.10
N PRO A 46 20.16 15.00 30.82
CA PRO A 46 19.66 16.36 30.92
C PRO A 46 19.51 17.01 29.52
N PRO A 47 18.47 17.86 29.30
CA PRO A 47 18.25 18.51 28.01
C PRO A 47 19.43 19.32 27.48
N GLU A 48 20.25 19.87 28.39
CA GLU A 48 21.47 20.62 28.04
C GLU A 48 22.55 19.74 27.43
N VAL A 49 22.56 18.44 27.74
CA VAL A 49 23.48 17.44 27.20
C VAL A 49 22.91 16.85 25.94
N SER A 50 21.69 16.31 25.97
CA SER A 50 21.06 15.70 24.80
C SER A 50 20.94 16.69 23.63
N GLY A 51 20.75 17.98 23.92
CA GLY A 51 20.66 19.04 22.92
C GLY A 51 21.98 19.50 22.31
N ARG A 52 23.14 18.94 22.72
CA ARG A 52 24.49 19.32 22.22
C ARG A 52 25.32 18.15 21.70
N GLU A 53 24.99 16.94 22.11
CA GLU A 53 25.75 15.75 21.73
C GLU A 53 25.23 15.15 20.42
N PRO A 54 26.02 15.14 19.34
CA PRO A 54 25.57 14.69 18.01
C PRO A 54 25.02 13.27 17.99
N GLU A 55 25.59 12.35 18.80
CA GLU A 55 25.12 10.97 18.90
C GLU A 55 23.70 10.89 19.50
N LEU A 56 23.38 11.74 20.49
CA LEU A 56 22.07 11.79 21.11
C LEU A 56 21.04 12.49 20.22
N LEU A 57 21.44 13.60 19.57
CA LEU A 57 20.59 14.33 18.64
C LEU A 57 20.13 13.44 17.46
N LEU A 58 21.05 12.67 16.86
CA LEU A 58 20.70 11.78 15.75
C LEU A 58 19.87 10.57 16.19
N ALA A 59 20.04 10.11 17.43
CA ALA A 59 19.15 9.11 18.01
C ALA A 59 17.73 9.64 18.18
N GLU A 60 17.57 10.88 18.67
CA GLU A 60 16.29 11.57 18.77
C GLU A 60 15.65 11.76 17.39
N VAL A 61 16.40 12.18 16.39
CA VAL A 61 15.91 12.33 15.00
C VAL A 61 15.37 11.02 14.46
N TRP A 62 16.00 9.89 14.74
CA TRP A 62 15.49 8.57 14.31
C TRP A 62 14.13 8.25 14.94
N PHE A 63 13.96 8.49 16.24
CA PHE A 63 12.67 8.37 16.90
C PHE A 63 11.60 9.28 16.25
N MET A 64 11.94 10.54 15.99
CA MET A 64 11.03 11.51 15.38
C MET A 64 10.56 11.07 13.98
N ILE A 65 11.43 10.48 13.16
CA ILE A 65 11.08 9.93 11.85
C ILE A 65 10.06 8.80 12.00
N ASN A 66 10.33 7.84 12.88
CA ASN A 66 9.42 6.71 13.11
C ASN A 66 8.03 7.15 13.60
N ARG A 67 7.94 8.28 14.29
CA ARG A 67 6.70 8.90 14.78
C ARG A 67 6.14 9.99 13.87
N GLN A 68 6.78 10.25 12.72
CA GLN A 68 6.37 11.28 11.75
C GLN A 68 6.34 12.71 12.31
N HIS A 69 7.25 13.02 13.25
CA HIS A 69 7.44 14.37 13.81
C HIS A 69 8.44 15.17 12.95
N LEU A 70 8.20 15.26 11.65
CA LEU A 70 9.18 15.73 10.66
C LEU A 70 9.57 17.21 10.81
N ALA A 71 8.64 18.07 11.23
CA ALA A 71 8.86 19.51 11.31
C ALA A 71 9.96 19.91 12.32
N GLY A 72 10.17 19.11 13.36
CA GLY A 72 11.19 19.37 14.39
C GLY A 72 12.61 18.91 14.01
N ILE A 73 12.77 18.18 12.91
CA ILE A 73 14.05 17.56 12.55
C ILE A 73 15.10 18.55 12.01
N PRO A 74 14.78 19.48 11.08
CA PRO A 74 15.79 20.34 10.48
C PRO A 74 16.66 21.09 11.50
N PRO A 75 16.11 21.73 12.56
CA PRO A 75 16.92 22.43 13.55
C PRO A 75 17.90 21.52 14.31
N LEU A 76 17.54 20.24 14.50
CA LEU A 76 18.43 19.27 15.14
C LEU A 76 19.61 18.89 14.25
N LEU A 77 19.36 18.70 12.95
CA LEU A 77 20.41 18.41 11.97
C LEU A 77 21.39 19.59 11.83
N ASP A 78 20.87 20.82 11.77
CA ASP A 78 21.71 22.03 11.70
C ASP A 78 22.59 22.15 12.96
N ARG A 79 22.06 21.77 14.12
CA ARG A 79 22.83 21.74 15.38
C ARG A 79 23.93 20.69 15.36
N VAL A 80 23.64 19.49 14.84
CA VAL A 80 24.68 18.45 14.67
C VAL A 80 25.82 18.98 13.81
N GLU A 81 25.53 19.59 12.66
CA GLU A 81 26.55 20.16 11.78
C GLU A 81 27.35 21.28 12.43
N ALA A 82 26.69 22.17 13.19
CA ALA A 82 27.37 23.23 13.90
C ALA A 82 28.37 22.70 14.96
N VAL A 83 28.04 21.60 15.64
CA VAL A 83 28.96 20.94 16.58
C VAL A 83 30.13 20.28 15.83
N LEU A 84 29.84 19.58 14.73
CA LEU A 84 30.90 18.94 13.92
C LEU A 84 31.87 19.96 13.29
N ALA A 85 31.39 21.13 12.93
CA ALA A 85 32.21 22.23 12.38
C ALA A 85 33.25 22.79 13.38
N GLN A 86 33.07 22.57 14.69
CA GLN A 86 34.02 22.98 15.73
C GLN A 86 35.32 22.15 15.74
N GLY A 87 35.34 21.01 15.05
CA GLY A 87 36.51 20.17 14.87
C GLY A 87 36.98 19.41 16.12
N ALA A 88 36.19 19.35 17.19
CA ALA A 88 36.54 18.67 18.43
C ALA A 88 36.32 17.14 18.39
N ILE A 89 35.64 16.64 17.34
CA ILE A 89 35.29 15.23 17.17
C ILE A 89 36.28 14.57 16.21
N GLU A 90 36.67 13.33 16.52
CA GLU A 90 37.57 12.52 15.69
C GLU A 90 37.03 12.41 14.24
N ALA A 91 37.93 12.56 13.24
CA ALA A 91 37.57 12.72 11.84
C ALA A 91 36.71 11.58 11.26
N ALA A 92 36.98 10.33 11.64
CA ALA A 92 36.18 9.17 11.17
C ALA A 92 34.77 9.22 11.75
N THR A 93 34.64 9.55 13.02
CA THR A 93 33.35 9.72 13.71
C THR A 93 32.56 10.89 13.11
N ALA A 94 33.21 12.03 12.90
CA ALA A 94 32.60 13.21 12.27
C ALA A 94 32.09 12.89 10.85
N ARG A 95 32.87 12.17 10.04
CA ARG A 95 32.49 11.73 8.70
C ARG A 95 31.24 10.84 8.74
N ARG A 96 31.17 9.87 9.65
CA ARG A 96 30.03 8.98 9.83
C ARG A 96 28.77 9.77 10.24
N LEU A 97 28.87 10.66 11.22
CA LEU A 97 27.76 11.49 11.70
C LEU A 97 27.21 12.40 10.58
N LEU A 98 28.10 12.99 9.76
CA LEU A 98 27.68 13.72 8.57
C LEU A 98 26.95 12.82 7.56
N GLY A 99 27.41 11.59 7.36
CA GLY A 99 26.70 10.62 6.53
C GLY A 99 25.28 10.32 7.04
N GLU A 100 25.10 10.22 8.35
CA GLU A 100 23.77 10.05 8.94
C GLU A 100 22.89 11.30 8.76
N VAL A 101 23.44 12.50 8.92
CA VAL A 101 22.73 13.77 8.61
C VAL A 101 22.21 13.75 7.17
N GLU A 102 23.03 13.31 6.21
CA GLU A 102 22.62 13.21 4.81
C GLU A 102 21.44 12.24 4.60
N ILE A 103 21.42 11.08 5.29
CA ILE A 103 20.30 10.15 5.23
C ILE A 103 19.02 10.82 5.75
N ARG A 104 19.11 11.55 6.87
CA ARG A 104 17.96 12.25 7.45
C ARG A 104 17.47 13.36 6.54
N ARG A 105 18.35 14.08 5.88
CA ARG A 105 18.01 15.06 4.84
C ARG A 105 17.39 14.39 3.62
N ALA A 106 17.93 13.26 3.14
CA ALA A 106 17.34 12.49 2.06
C ALA A 106 15.89 12.09 2.40
N THR A 107 15.64 11.64 3.64
CA THR A 107 14.29 11.33 4.14
C THR A 107 13.36 12.55 4.05
N LEU A 108 13.81 13.72 4.53
CA LEU A 108 13.00 14.95 4.51
C LEU A 108 12.71 15.42 3.08
N TYR A 109 13.71 15.40 2.20
CA TYR A 109 13.55 15.75 0.78
C TYR A 109 12.58 14.80 0.08
N PHE A 110 12.68 13.49 0.35
CA PHE A 110 11.75 12.51 -0.20
C PHE A 110 10.31 12.82 0.23
N TYR A 111 10.07 13.08 1.52
CA TYR A 111 8.72 13.44 2.00
C TYR A 111 8.24 14.81 1.50
N ALA A 112 9.15 15.72 1.14
CA ALA A 112 8.82 16.98 0.49
C ALA A 112 8.59 16.88 -1.03
N GLY A 113 8.79 15.70 -1.63
CA GLY A 113 8.66 15.48 -3.08
C GLY A 113 9.88 15.92 -3.89
N ASP A 114 10.98 16.27 -3.24
CA ASP A 114 12.22 16.66 -3.90
C ASP A 114 13.13 15.45 -4.12
N HIS A 115 12.81 14.67 -5.15
CA HIS A 115 13.52 13.43 -5.45
C HIS A 115 14.97 13.67 -5.86
N VAL A 116 15.30 14.82 -6.46
CA VAL A 116 16.66 15.15 -6.91
C VAL A 116 17.57 15.38 -5.70
N ARG A 117 17.14 16.24 -4.76
CA ARG A 117 17.91 16.45 -3.52
C ARG A 117 17.96 15.21 -2.65
N SER A 118 16.88 14.43 -2.60
CA SER A 118 16.85 13.15 -1.87
C SER A 118 17.90 12.18 -2.42
N LEU A 119 17.96 11.98 -3.74
CA LEU A 119 18.93 11.11 -4.40
C LEU A 119 20.37 11.57 -4.13
N THR A 120 20.65 12.88 -4.28
CA THR A 120 21.99 13.45 -4.06
C THR A 120 22.47 13.23 -2.62
N ALA A 121 21.61 13.51 -1.63
CA ALA A 121 21.94 13.32 -0.23
C ALA A 121 22.13 11.82 0.11
N ALA A 122 21.31 10.94 -0.45
CA ALA A 122 21.44 9.49 -0.26
C ALA A 122 22.77 8.94 -0.83
N ALA A 123 23.19 9.41 -2.01
CA ALA A 123 24.48 9.05 -2.59
C ALA A 123 25.65 9.52 -1.70
N ALA A 124 25.61 10.79 -1.25
CA ALA A 124 26.63 11.34 -0.35
C ALA A 124 26.71 10.60 0.99
N ALA A 125 25.58 10.08 1.48
CA ALA A 125 25.53 9.28 2.70
C ALA A 125 26.27 7.94 2.54
N LEU A 126 26.06 7.23 1.43
CA LEU A 126 26.70 5.94 1.17
C LEU A 126 28.23 6.02 1.12
N GLU A 127 28.80 7.17 0.73
CA GLU A 127 30.24 7.41 0.74
C GLU A 127 30.82 7.63 2.16
N LYS A 128 29.97 8.05 3.11
CA LYS A 128 30.40 8.47 4.45
C LYS A 128 30.09 7.45 5.54
N VAL A 129 28.97 6.70 5.40
CA VAL A 129 28.50 5.76 6.41
C VAL A 129 29.25 4.42 6.29
N PRO A 130 29.93 3.95 7.37
CA PRO A 130 30.63 2.68 7.36
C PRO A 130 29.71 1.48 7.16
N VAL A 131 30.27 0.36 6.66
CA VAL A 131 29.50 -0.85 6.31
C VAL A 131 28.82 -1.51 7.52
N GLU A 132 29.38 -1.35 8.71
CA GLU A 132 28.83 -1.89 9.96
C GLU A 132 27.49 -1.27 10.32
N TRP A 133 27.20 -0.06 9.83
CA TRP A 133 25.91 0.63 10.00
C TRP A 133 24.95 0.24 8.87
N TRP A 134 24.75 -1.06 8.70
CA TRP A 134 24.04 -1.59 7.54
C TRP A 134 22.57 -1.09 7.43
N LEU A 135 21.87 -0.84 8.54
CA LEU A 135 20.50 -0.29 8.48
C LEU A 135 20.49 1.14 7.93
N LEU A 136 21.45 1.99 8.33
CA LEU A 136 21.57 3.34 7.76
C LEU A 136 21.91 3.29 6.27
N ARG A 137 22.80 2.38 5.87
CA ARG A 137 23.14 2.19 4.46
C ARG A 137 21.95 1.66 3.65
N ALA A 138 21.13 0.75 4.21
CA ALA A 138 19.89 0.31 3.58
C ALA A 138 18.92 1.48 3.37
N GLN A 139 18.71 2.33 4.37
CA GLN A 139 17.88 3.54 4.22
C GLN A 139 18.42 4.49 3.13
N ALA A 140 19.74 4.68 3.04
CA ALA A 140 20.33 5.48 1.95
C ALA A 140 20.07 4.83 0.58
N ARG A 141 20.21 3.51 0.46
CA ARG A 141 19.88 2.76 -0.77
C ARG A 141 18.40 2.88 -1.16
N LEU A 142 17.49 2.85 -0.18
CA LEU A 142 16.06 3.09 -0.44
C LEU A 142 15.84 4.44 -1.12
N PHE A 143 16.38 5.53 -0.56
CA PHE A 143 16.16 6.87 -1.12
C PHE A 143 16.87 7.07 -2.46
N LEU A 144 18.04 6.46 -2.64
CA LEU A 144 18.75 6.44 -3.92
C LEU A 144 17.93 5.69 -4.99
N SER A 145 17.43 4.50 -4.66
CA SER A 145 16.57 3.69 -5.51
C SER A 145 15.27 4.40 -5.85
N ALA A 146 14.60 4.99 -4.84
CA ALA A 146 13.38 5.78 -5.05
C ALA A 146 13.62 7.02 -5.94
N GLY A 147 14.79 7.64 -5.85
CA GLY A 147 15.20 8.72 -6.74
C GLY A 147 15.36 8.27 -8.20
N TYR A 148 15.97 7.11 -8.45
CA TYR A 148 16.06 6.53 -9.79
C TYR A 148 14.68 6.11 -10.32
N GLN A 149 13.85 5.49 -9.48
CA GLN A 149 12.49 5.12 -9.86
C GLN A 149 11.67 6.38 -10.24
N ALA A 150 11.79 7.47 -9.48
CA ALA A 150 11.12 8.73 -9.80
C ALA A 150 11.61 9.37 -11.11
N GLN A 151 12.79 9.00 -11.61
CA GLN A 151 13.31 9.39 -12.92
C GLN A 151 12.93 8.42 -14.03
N GLY A 152 12.20 7.34 -13.72
CA GLY A 152 11.82 6.27 -14.66
C GLY A 152 12.91 5.23 -14.91
N ASP A 153 14.05 5.30 -14.20
CA ASP A 153 15.15 4.35 -14.33
C ASP A 153 15.00 3.18 -13.34
N LEU A 154 14.06 2.28 -13.64
CA LEU A 154 13.79 1.11 -12.80
C LEU A 154 14.98 0.13 -12.76
N GLU A 155 15.76 0.05 -13.82
CA GLU A 155 16.94 -0.82 -13.86
C GLU A 155 17.95 -0.41 -12.79
N ARG A 156 18.31 0.87 -12.74
CA ARG A 156 19.19 1.40 -11.68
C ARG A 156 18.55 1.33 -10.30
N ALA A 157 17.25 1.58 -10.21
CA ALA A 157 16.55 1.47 -8.95
C ALA A 157 16.70 0.06 -8.34
N TYR A 158 16.46 -0.99 -9.11
CA TYR A 158 16.63 -2.38 -8.66
C TYR A 158 18.11 -2.75 -8.46
N ALA A 159 18.99 -2.35 -9.38
CA ALA A 159 20.42 -2.59 -9.23
C ALA A 159 20.97 -2.03 -7.91
N THR A 160 20.48 -0.85 -7.48
CA THR A 160 20.88 -0.23 -6.20
C THR A 160 20.49 -1.08 -4.98
N LEU A 161 19.32 -1.75 -5.02
CA LEU A 161 18.83 -2.58 -3.90
C LEU A 161 19.40 -3.99 -3.91
N TYR A 162 19.61 -4.57 -5.10
CA TYR A 162 20.10 -5.94 -5.25
C TYR A 162 21.62 -6.05 -5.44
N ALA A 163 22.35 -4.92 -5.45
CA ALA A 163 23.80 -4.92 -5.54
C ALA A 163 24.42 -5.59 -4.30
N VAL A 164 25.09 -6.71 -4.51
CA VAL A 164 25.80 -7.49 -3.47
C VAL A 164 27.26 -6.98 -3.38
N ASP A 165 27.44 -5.70 -3.11
CA ASP A 165 28.79 -5.08 -3.08
C ASP A 165 29.51 -5.23 -1.73
N GLU A 166 28.86 -5.81 -0.72
CA GLU A 166 29.42 -5.90 0.63
C GLU A 166 29.49 -7.37 1.08
N PRO A 167 30.70 -7.87 1.35
CA PRO A 167 30.85 -9.24 1.80
C PRO A 167 30.16 -9.43 3.16
N ALA A 168 29.36 -10.47 3.27
CA ALA A 168 28.79 -11.01 4.50
C ALA A 168 27.89 -10.07 5.31
N GLN A 169 26.98 -9.33 4.67
CA GLN A 169 25.85 -8.78 5.40
C GLN A 169 24.96 -9.94 5.89
N GLY A 170 24.69 -9.99 7.20
CA GLY A 170 23.86 -11.03 7.79
C GLY A 170 22.43 -11.04 7.21
N LEU A 171 21.67 -12.09 7.54
CA LEU A 171 20.29 -12.28 7.07
C LEU A 171 19.41 -11.02 7.27
N ALA A 172 19.51 -10.36 8.41
CA ALA A 172 18.73 -9.16 8.74
C ALA A 172 18.94 -8.02 7.72
N ALA A 173 20.20 -7.77 7.32
CA ALA A 173 20.52 -6.74 6.34
C ALA A 173 19.94 -7.07 4.96
N GLN A 174 20.03 -8.33 4.53
CA GLN A 174 19.43 -8.78 3.26
C GLN A 174 17.91 -8.64 3.27
N MET A 175 17.25 -9.05 4.36
CA MET A 175 15.79 -8.95 4.50
C MET A 175 15.33 -7.50 4.54
N ARG A 176 16.11 -6.60 5.14
CA ARG A 176 15.81 -5.17 5.13
C ARG A 176 15.83 -4.58 3.71
N LEU A 177 16.81 -4.93 2.88
CA LEU A 177 16.84 -4.50 1.48
C LEU A 177 15.64 -5.02 0.67
N LEU A 178 15.12 -6.21 1.00
CA LEU A 178 13.88 -6.71 0.41
C LEU A 178 12.65 -5.90 0.83
N VAL A 179 12.61 -5.36 2.07
CA VAL A 179 11.56 -4.40 2.45
C VAL A 179 11.62 -3.18 1.55
N ASP A 180 12.82 -2.65 1.34
CA ASP A 180 13.02 -1.47 0.50
C ASP A 180 12.64 -1.76 -0.97
N ALA A 181 12.92 -2.98 -1.46
CA ALA A 181 12.46 -3.45 -2.76
C ALA A 181 10.93 -3.52 -2.86
N CYS A 182 10.21 -3.91 -1.78
CA CYS A 182 8.75 -3.88 -1.77
C CYS A 182 8.19 -2.49 -2.07
N PHE A 183 8.81 -1.42 -1.54
CA PHE A 183 8.38 -0.04 -1.85
C PHE A 183 8.55 0.29 -3.33
N ILE A 184 9.68 -0.06 -3.95
CA ILE A 184 9.95 0.22 -5.36
C ILE A 184 9.01 -0.58 -6.27
N HIS A 185 8.83 -1.88 -6.03
CA HIS A 185 7.87 -2.71 -6.75
C HIS A 185 6.44 -2.18 -6.63
N TRP A 186 6.05 -1.74 -5.41
CA TRP A 186 4.72 -1.16 -5.19
C TRP A 186 4.51 0.13 -6.00
N MET A 187 5.50 1.05 -6.01
CA MET A 187 5.43 2.26 -6.83
C MET A 187 5.36 1.95 -8.32
N ALA A 188 6.11 0.96 -8.78
CA ALA A 188 6.10 0.50 -10.16
C ALA A 188 4.80 -0.24 -10.57
N GLY A 189 3.92 -0.58 -9.60
CA GLY A 189 2.72 -1.37 -9.86
C GLY A 189 2.98 -2.88 -10.00
N ASP A 190 4.17 -3.33 -9.66
CA ASP A 190 4.59 -4.74 -9.71
C ASP A 190 4.24 -5.48 -8.42
N LEU A 191 2.96 -5.88 -8.27
CA LEU A 191 2.53 -6.67 -7.11
C LEU A 191 3.19 -8.06 -7.06
N GLY A 192 3.68 -8.59 -8.19
CA GLY A 192 4.40 -9.85 -8.22
C GLY A 192 5.73 -9.77 -7.48
N GLY A 193 6.52 -8.75 -7.78
CA GLY A 193 7.78 -8.46 -7.09
C GLY A 193 7.59 -8.17 -5.60
N VAL A 194 6.55 -7.41 -5.23
CA VAL A 194 6.20 -7.19 -3.80
C VAL A 194 5.92 -8.51 -3.09
N ILE A 195 5.07 -9.37 -3.67
CA ILE A 195 4.71 -10.67 -3.07
C ILE A 195 5.94 -11.55 -2.90
N GLN A 196 6.80 -11.62 -3.92
CA GLN A 196 8.04 -12.41 -3.87
C GLN A 196 8.96 -11.94 -2.73
N ALA A 197 9.27 -10.63 -2.68
CA ALA A 197 10.16 -10.06 -1.67
C ALA A 197 9.59 -10.19 -0.25
N ALA A 198 8.31 -9.83 -0.05
CA ALA A 198 7.67 -9.91 1.26
C ALA A 198 7.54 -11.36 1.76
N THR A 199 7.23 -12.32 0.87
CA THR A 199 7.17 -13.74 1.24
C THR A 199 8.53 -14.26 1.67
N GLN A 200 9.60 -13.89 0.98
CA GLN A 200 10.97 -14.28 1.35
C GLN A 200 11.32 -13.77 2.75
N ILE A 201 10.99 -12.51 3.10
CA ILE A 201 11.20 -11.98 4.45
C ILE A 201 10.43 -12.79 5.49
N LEU A 202 9.15 -13.05 5.24
CA LEU A 202 8.29 -13.75 6.21
C LEU A 202 8.67 -15.23 6.39
N THR A 203 9.29 -15.86 5.40
CA THR A 203 9.83 -17.22 5.51
C THR A 203 10.95 -17.29 6.55
N HIS A 204 11.69 -16.19 6.75
CA HIS A 204 12.77 -16.08 7.74
C HIS A 204 12.37 -15.34 9.03
N SER A 205 11.07 -15.15 9.29
CA SER A 205 10.59 -14.33 10.42
C SER A 205 11.08 -14.83 11.80
N ASP A 206 11.20 -16.14 11.98
CA ASP A 206 11.68 -16.73 13.23
C ASP A 206 13.19 -16.46 13.46
N GLU A 207 13.98 -16.44 12.38
CA GLU A 207 15.41 -16.14 12.42
C GLU A 207 15.67 -14.65 12.61
N LEU A 208 14.77 -13.79 12.14
CA LEU A 208 14.86 -12.33 12.28
C LEU A 208 14.61 -11.84 13.72
N GLY A 209 13.89 -12.60 14.52
CA GLY A 209 13.74 -12.37 15.96
C GLY A 209 13.30 -10.94 16.33
N SER A 210 14.27 -10.07 16.69
CA SER A 210 14.04 -8.70 17.13
C SER A 210 13.71 -7.70 16.00
N GLN A 211 13.87 -8.07 14.74
CA GLN A 211 13.65 -7.19 13.56
C GLN A 211 12.15 -6.96 13.30
N VAL A 212 11.44 -6.39 14.27
CA VAL A 212 9.98 -6.26 14.26
C VAL A 212 9.53 -5.29 13.16
N GLU A 213 10.26 -4.22 12.90
CA GLU A 213 9.93 -3.24 11.87
C GLU A 213 10.02 -3.87 10.47
N THR A 214 11.09 -4.63 10.18
CA THR A 214 11.26 -5.39 8.94
C THR A 214 10.11 -6.37 8.71
N ILE A 215 9.73 -7.14 9.74
CA ILE A 215 8.62 -8.11 9.67
C ILE A 215 7.27 -7.41 9.47
N THR A 216 7.01 -6.29 10.15
CA THR A 216 5.74 -5.58 10.03
C THR A 216 5.58 -4.90 8.66
N TRP A 217 6.65 -4.36 8.09
CA TRP A 217 6.62 -3.85 6.73
C TRP A 217 6.35 -4.95 5.69
N ALA A 218 6.99 -6.11 5.83
CA ALA A 218 6.76 -7.25 4.94
C ALA A 218 5.30 -7.74 5.00
N ARG A 219 4.74 -7.91 6.21
CA ARG A 219 3.33 -8.28 6.39
C ARG A 219 2.38 -7.26 5.77
N TYR A 220 2.65 -5.98 5.99
CA TYR A 220 1.86 -4.89 5.41
C TYR A 220 1.87 -4.93 3.89
N HIS A 221 3.04 -5.01 3.25
CA HIS A 221 3.15 -5.02 1.79
C HIS A 221 2.47 -6.25 1.18
N LEU A 222 2.69 -7.43 1.76
CA LEU A 222 2.04 -8.65 1.29
C LEU A 222 0.51 -8.56 1.41
N ALA A 223 0.01 -8.06 2.54
CA ALA A 223 -1.41 -7.88 2.77
C ALA A 223 -2.04 -6.83 1.83
N ALA A 224 -1.34 -5.74 1.55
CA ALA A 224 -1.78 -4.73 0.59
C ALA A 224 -1.92 -5.33 -0.83
N CYS A 225 -1.01 -6.22 -1.22
CA CYS A 225 -1.12 -6.95 -2.50
C CYS A 225 -2.32 -7.90 -2.53
N HIS A 226 -2.54 -8.68 -1.45
CA HIS A 226 -3.71 -9.55 -1.34
C HIS A 226 -5.01 -8.75 -1.40
N PHE A 227 -5.09 -7.63 -0.67
CA PHE A 227 -6.24 -6.73 -0.77
C PHE A 227 -6.41 -6.22 -2.21
N ALA A 228 -5.37 -5.69 -2.85
CA ALA A 228 -5.44 -5.18 -4.22
C ALA A 228 -5.95 -6.23 -5.22
N ARG A 229 -5.61 -7.51 -5.01
CA ARG A 229 -6.06 -8.67 -5.79
C ARG A 229 -7.41 -9.26 -5.38
N ASN A 230 -8.11 -8.64 -4.40
CA ASN A 230 -9.36 -9.14 -3.82
C ASN A 230 -9.25 -10.48 -3.07
N GLU A 231 -8.07 -10.80 -2.54
CA GLU A 231 -7.78 -12.00 -1.74
C GLU A 231 -7.97 -11.66 -0.25
N LEU A 232 -9.22 -11.35 0.15
CA LEU A 232 -9.57 -10.66 1.40
C LEU A 232 -9.24 -11.44 2.67
N ALA A 233 -9.39 -12.78 2.65
CA ALA A 233 -9.12 -13.61 3.82
C ALA A 233 -7.63 -13.56 4.22
N GLU A 234 -6.73 -13.60 3.25
CA GLU A 234 -5.30 -13.55 3.50
C GLU A 234 -4.86 -12.12 3.88
N ALA A 235 -5.45 -11.09 3.26
CA ALA A 235 -5.25 -9.70 3.67
C ALA A 235 -5.63 -9.49 5.14
N GLU A 236 -6.82 -9.94 5.57
CA GLU A 236 -7.29 -9.86 6.96
C GLU A 236 -6.32 -10.54 7.92
N ARG A 237 -5.92 -11.78 7.62
CA ARG A 237 -5.02 -12.57 8.48
C ARG A 237 -3.71 -11.84 8.75
N LEU A 238 -3.08 -11.30 7.72
CA LEU A 238 -1.79 -10.60 7.83
C LEU A 238 -1.93 -9.25 8.53
N LEU A 239 -2.96 -8.47 8.20
CA LEU A 239 -3.19 -7.14 8.77
C LEU A 239 -3.58 -7.20 10.24
N ALA A 240 -4.39 -8.19 10.65
CA ALA A 240 -4.74 -8.39 12.05
C ALA A 240 -3.52 -8.70 12.94
N LEU A 241 -2.51 -9.41 12.39
CA LEU A 241 -1.23 -9.60 13.07
C LEU A 241 -0.42 -8.30 13.12
N ASN A 242 -0.43 -7.54 12.03
CA ASN A 242 0.38 -6.33 11.90
C ASN A 242 -0.03 -5.23 12.88
N ILE A 243 -1.33 -4.95 13.03
CA ILE A 243 -1.82 -3.86 13.90
C ILE A 243 -1.59 -4.12 15.40
N ARG A 244 -1.38 -5.38 15.82
CA ARG A 244 -1.05 -5.73 17.22
C ARG A 244 0.31 -5.20 17.65
N GLN A 245 1.21 -4.95 16.70
CA GLN A 245 2.58 -4.49 16.95
C GLN A 245 2.73 -2.97 16.78
N ARG A 246 1.63 -2.18 16.93
CA ARG A 246 1.59 -0.73 16.65
C ARG A 246 2.67 0.10 17.36
N TYR A 247 3.04 -0.26 18.56
CA TYR A 247 4.05 0.47 19.31
C TYR A 247 5.48 0.19 18.84
N GLN A 248 5.72 -0.94 18.17
CA GLN A 248 7.02 -1.37 17.66
C GLN A 248 7.20 -1.10 16.17
N SER A 249 6.11 -0.86 15.43
CA SER A 249 6.15 -0.57 14.01
C SER A 249 6.26 0.93 13.73
N HIS A 250 6.74 1.24 12.55
CA HIS A 250 6.71 2.60 12.01
C HIS A 250 5.27 3.11 11.90
N MET A 251 5.03 4.38 12.28
CA MET A 251 3.69 4.98 12.27
C MET A 251 2.94 4.80 10.94
N GLN A 252 3.62 4.99 9.82
CA GLN A 252 2.99 4.84 8.50
C GLN A 252 2.61 3.39 8.19
N CYS A 253 3.42 2.41 8.62
CA CYS A 253 3.08 0.99 8.48
C CYS A 253 1.80 0.66 9.24
N TYR A 254 1.68 1.15 10.48
CA TYR A 254 0.48 0.96 11.28
C TYR A 254 -0.76 1.64 10.67
N VAL A 255 -0.69 2.93 10.33
CA VAL A 255 -1.83 3.68 9.80
C VAL A 255 -2.34 3.06 8.49
N ASN A 256 -1.43 2.73 7.57
CA ASN A 256 -1.83 2.12 6.30
C ASN A 256 -2.32 0.67 6.45
N GLY A 257 -1.73 -0.09 7.38
CA GLY A 257 -2.19 -1.44 7.72
C GLY A 257 -3.57 -1.44 8.35
N ALA A 258 -3.84 -0.51 9.27
CA ALA A 258 -5.17 -0.33 9.89
C ALA A 258 -6.21 0.11 8.86
N ALA A 259 -5.86 1.04 7.96
CA ALA A 259 -6.72 1.46 6.86
C ALA A 259 -7.09 0.28 5.94
N ALA A 260 -6.10 -0.52 5.53
CA ALA A 260 -6.34 -1.70 4.70
C ALA A 260 -7.19 -2.76 5.42
N LEU A 261 -6.99 -2.96 6.73
CA LEU A 261 -7.81 -3.89 7.52
C LEU A 261 -9.25 -3.42 7.64
N ALA A 262 -9.47 -2.13 7.91
CA ALA A 262 -10.81 -1.58 7.99
C ALA A 262 -11.56 -1.68 6.64
N LEU A 263 -10.86 -1.43 5.50
CA LEU A 263 -11.43 -1.68 4.17
C LEU A 263 -11.76 -3.15 3.95
N THR A 264 -10.89 -4.04 4.41
CA THR A 264 -11.13 -5.49 4.30
C THR A 264 -12.39 -5.90 5.07
N TYR A 265 -12.56 -5.42 6.30
CA TYR A 265 -13.76 -5.66 7.09
C TYR A 265 -15.01 -5.04 6.45
N GLU A 266 -14.92 -3.82 5.94
CA GLU A 266 -16.05 -3.14 5.28
C GLU A 266 -16.54 -3.94 4.06
N VAL A 267 -15.62 -4.40 3.22
CA VAL A 267 -15.94 -5.23 2.04
C VAL A 267 -16.57 -6.57 2.41
N GLN A 268 -16.19 -7.14 3.56
CA GLN A 268 -16.76 -8.39 4.09
C GLN A 268 -18.10 -8.17 4.84
N GLY A 269 -18.60 -6.92 4.90
CA GLY A 269 -19.84 -6.58 5.64
C GLY A 269 -19.65 -6.51 7.16
N GLN A 270 -18.41 -6.50 7.65
CA GLN A 270 -18.09 -6.42 9.09
C GLN A 270 -17.92 -4.95 9.52
N THR A 271 -18.93 -4.14 9.25
CA THR A 271 -18.93 -2.67 9.38
C THR A 271 -18.56 -2.17 10.78
N ASP A 272 -18.98 -2.87 11.84
CA ASP A 272 -18.63 -2.49 13.23
C ASP A 272 -17.15 -2.69 13.52
N LYS A 273 -16.55 -3.79 13.05
CA LYS A 273 -15.11 -4.00 13.18
C LYS A 273 -14.30 -2.98 12.40
N ALA A 274 -14.76 -2.59 11.21
CA ALA A 274 -14.12 -1.53 10.43
C ALA A 274 -14.09 -0.22 11.21
N ARG A 275 -15.21 0.17 11.84
CA ARG A 275 -15.30 1.37 12.69
C ARG A 275 -14.40 1.29 13.92
N GLU A 276 -14.35 0.14 14.58
CA GLU A 276 -13.48 -0.06 15.75
C GLU A 276 -12.00 0.12 15.40
N VAL A 277 -11.53 -0.49 14.31
CA VAL A 277 -10.15 -0.34 13.83
C VAL A 277 -9.81 1.12 13.54
N VAL A 278 -10.71 1.86 12.88
CA VAL A 278 -10.50 3.28 12.57
C VAL A 278 -10.48 4.13 13.84
N ALA A 279 -11.40 3.91 14.78
CA ALA A 279 -11.41 4.62 16.05
C ALA A 279 -10.11 4.41 16.85
N GLN A 280 -9.60 3.16 16.89
CA GLN A 280 -8.32 2.83 17.52
C GLN A 280 -7.14 3.51 16.79
N MET A 281 -7.17 3.57 15.46
CA MET A 281 -6.15 4.24 14.65
C MET A 281 -6.12 5.75 14.93
N VAL A 282 -7.26 6.42 14.95
CA VAL A 282 -7.38 7.85 15.25
C VAL A 282 -6.90 8.14 16.67
N ALA A 283 -7.33 7.37 17.67
CA ALA A 283 -6.91 7.51 19.06
C ALA A 283 -5.39 7.35 19.22
N TYR A 284 -4.80 6.31 18.61
CA TYR A 284 -3.36 6.06 18.68
C TYR A 284 -2.54 7.18 18.03
N THR A 285 -2.95 7.68 16.87
CA THR A 285 -2.23 8.76 16.19
C THR A 285 -2.31 10.07 16.96
N LEU A 286 -3.40 10.30 17.68
CA LEU A 286 -3.55 11.46 18.59
C LEU A 286 -2.66 11.29 19.84
N GLU A 287 -2.63 10.12 20.45
CA GLU A 287 -1.77 9.79 21.60
C GLU A 287 -0.28 10.03 21.30
N ILE A 288 0.17 9.58 20.13
CA ILE A 288 1.57 9.71 19.72
C ILE A 288 1.92 11.14 19.27
N GLY A 289 0.94 11.96 18.86
CA GLY A 289 1.13 13.36 18.47
C GLY A 289 1.74 13.59 17.08
N GLY A 290 1.79 12.58 16.22
CA GLY A 290 2.29 12.69 14.83
C GLY A 290 1.27 13.34 13.90
N ALA A 291 1.39 14.65 13.63
CA ALA A 291 0.43 15.41 12.82
C ALA A 291 0.13 14.76 11.46
N VAL A 292 1.16 14.29 10.76
CA VAL A 292 1.02 13.63 9.44
C VAL A 292 0.24 12.31 9.54
N GLY A 293 0.55 11.49 10.54
CA GLY A 293 -0.16 10.22 10.80
C GLY A 293 -1.60 10.46 11.20
N HIS A 294 -1.84 11.44 12.05
CA HIS A 294 -3.19 11.81 12.50
C HIS A 294 -4.04 12.35 11.35
N ALA A 295 -3.49 13.23 10.51
CA ALA A 295 -4.19 13.73 9.33
C ALA A 295 -4.57 12.59 8.36
N ALA A 296 -3.69 11.61 8.15
CA ALA A 296 -4.00 10.43 7.34
C ALA A 296 -5.10 9.55 7.98
N ALA A 297 -5.08 9.37 9.30
CA ALA A 297 -6.12 8.62 10.02
C ALA A 297 -7.48 9.31 9.93
N LYS A 298 -7.55 10.64 10.06
CA LYS A 298 -8.78 11.43 9.90
C LYS A 298 -9.31 11.40 8.46
N ALA A 299 -8.43 11.46 7.48
CA ALA A 299 -8.80 11.30 6.08
C ALA A 299 -9.43 9.92 5.83
N PHE A 300 -8.86 8.87 6.43
CA PHE A 300 -9.41 7.53 6.29
C PHE A 300 -10.75 7.35 7.04
N GLU A 301 -10.92 7.99 8.18
CA GLU A 301 -12.22 8.02 8.88
C GLU A 301 -13.32 8.60 7.97
N ALA A 302 -13.00 9.65 7.18
CA ALA A 302 -13.90 10.21 6.18
C ALA A 302 -14.15 9.25 5.01
N GLU A 303 -13.13 8.52 4.53
CA GLU A 303 -13.30 7.46 3.52
C GLU A 303 -14.28 6.38 4.00
N LEU A 304 -14.12 5.92 5.24
CA LEU A 304 -15.01 4.92 5.82
C LEU A 304 -16.44 5.47 5.99
N SER A 305 -16.60 6.73 6.43
CA SER A 305 -17.90 7.39 6.54
C SER A 305 -18.59 7.48 5.17
N LEU A 306 -17.85 7.82 4.11
CA LEU A 306 -18.37 7.83 2.74
C LEU A 306 -18.88 6.45 2.32
N ARG A 307 -18.09 5.39 2.53
CA ARG A 307 -18.46 4.01 2.18
C ARG A 307 -19.70 3.51 2.93
N GLN A 308 -19.89 3.97 4.15
CA GLN A 308 -21.04 3.64 5.01
C GLN A 308 -22.25 4.56 4.80
N GLY A 309 -22.25 5.39 3.75
CA GLY A 309 -23.36 6.28 3.40
C GLY A 309 -23.49 7.52 4.30
N ARG A 310 -22.55 7.77 5.20
CA ARG A 310 -22.52 8.96 6.06
C ARG A 310 -21.86 10.14 5.36
N LEU A 311 -22.43 10.54 4.21
CA LEU A 311 -21.86 11.55 3.33
C LEU A 311 -21.61 12.89 4.06
N ALA A 312 -22.49 13.33 4.95
CA ALA A 312 -22.34 14.60 5.67
C ALA A 312 -21.05 14.65 6.52
N GLU A 313 -20.67 13.54 7.16
CA GLU A 313 -19.43 13.47 7.94
C GLU A 313 -18.19 13.55 7.02
N ALA A 314 -18.23 12.85 5.90
CA ALA A 314 -17.16 12.86 4.92
C ALA A 314 -16.97 14.25 4.29
N VAL A 315 -18.07 14.95 3.96
CA VAL A 315 -18.07 16.31 3.41
C VAL A 315 -17.51 17.30 4.42
N ASN A 316 -17.91 17.22 5.69
CA ASN A 316 -17.38 18.09 6.74
C ASN A 316 -15.86 17.97 6.88
N TRP A 317 -15.30 16.75 6.75
CA TRP A 317 -13.85 16.56 6.68
C TRP A 317 -13.25 17.23 5.44
N ALA A 318 -13.86 17.01 4.25
CA ALA A 318 -13.34 17.54 2.98
C ALA A 318 -13.26 19.07 2.97
N GLU A 319 -14.26 19.77 3.57
CA GLU A 319 -14.31 21.23 3.66
C GLU A 319 -13.26 21.81 4.61
N GLN A 320 -12.80 21.04 5.60
CA GLN A 320 -11.82 21.47 6.61
C GLN A 320 -10.40 21.00 6.32
N SER A 321 -10.23 20.13 5.30
CA SER A 321 -8.96 19.47 5.04
C SER A 321 -8.07 20.29 4.10
N ASP A 322 -6.78 20.40 4.46
CA ASP A 322 -5.70 20.84 3.57
C ASP A 322 -4.87 19.59 3.19
N VAL A 323 -5.32 18.88 2.15
CA VAL A 323 -4.68 17.64 1.71
C VAL A 323 -3.54 17.96 0.74
N PRO A 324 -2.28 17.66 1.10
CA PRO A 324 -1.16 17.86 0.19
C PRO A 324 -1.27 16.93 -1.03
N LEU A 325 -1.26 17.51 -2.25
CA LEU A 325 -1.40 16.78 -3.51
C LEU A 325 -0.07 16.34 -4.13
N THR A 326 1.07 16.74 -3.56
CA THR A 326 2.40 16.54 -4.16
C THR A 326 3.35 15.73 -3.27
N ILE A 327 2.84 15.04 -2.25
CA ILE A 327 3.70 14.24 -1.37
C ILE A 327 3.78 12.81 -1.89
N PRO A 328 5.00 12.31 -2.23
CA PRO A 328 5.20 10.92 -2.62
C PRO A 328 5.00 10.04 -1.40
N ARG A 329 3.91 9.30 -1.38
CA ARG A 329 3.72 8.25 -0.38
C ARG A 329 3.66 6.91 -1.10
N PRO A 330 4.71 6.10 -1.04
CA PRO A 330 4.71 4.76 -1.62
C PRO A 330 3.87 3.81 -0.76
N LEU A 331 2.67 4.26 -0.36
CA LEU A 331 1.81 3.60 0.61
C LEU A 331 0.46 3.27 -0.01
N PHE A 332 -0.26 2.38 0.63
CA PHE A 332 -1.57 1.90 0.20
C PHE A 332 -2.63 3.00 0.20
N TYR A 333 -2.72 3.77 1.30
CA TYR A 333 -3.78 4.76 1.50
C TYR A 333 -3.37 6.16 0.99
N ARG A 334 -4.28 6.81 0.25
CA ARG A 334 -4.03 8.07 -0.46
C ARG A 334 -5.13 9.11 -0.19
N PRO A 335 -4.94 10.02 0.78
CA PRO A 335 -5.92 11.07 1.11
C PRO A 335 -6.43 11.90 -0.07
N PRO A 336 -5.61 12.27 -1.09
CA PRO A 336 -6.11 13.01 -2.26
C PRO A 336 -7.21 12.26 -3.03
N VAL A 337 -7.12 10.93 -3.13
CA VAL A 337 -8.15 10.13 -3.80
C VAL A 337 -9.44 10.07 -2.97
N THR A 338 -9.32 9.98 -1.64
CA THR A 338 -10.48 10.11 -0.74
C THR A 338 -11.19 11.45 -0.91
N LEU A 339 -10.44 12.56 -0.96
CA LEU A 339 -11.00 13.88 -1.21
C LEU A 339 -11.76 13.90 -2.54
N ALA A 340 -11.16 13.40 -3.62
CA ALA A 340 -11.82 13.32 -4.92
C ALA A 340 -13.09 12.47 -4.87
N LYS A 341 -13.07 11.29 -4.24
CA LYS A 341 -14.26 10.42 -4.09
C LYS A 341 -15.40 11.11 -3.33
N ILE A 342 -15.10 11.86 -2.25
CA ILE A 342 -16.10 12.61 -1.50
C ILE A 342 -16.72 13.70 -2.37
N LEU A 343 -15.91 14.46 -3.09
CA LEU A 343 -16.37 15.50 -4.01
C LEU A 343 -17.24 14.94 -5.16
N LEU A 344 -16.88 13.76 -5.69
CA LEU A 344 -17.70 13.07 -6.68
C LEU A 344 -19.03 12.57 -6.10
N ALA A 345 -19.05 12.12 -4.84
CA ALA A 345 -20.26 11.69 -4.17
C ALA A 345 -21.24 12.85 -3.87
N GLN A 346 -20.74 14.08 -3.64
CA GLN A 346 -21.57 15.29 -3.56
C GLN A 346 -22.27 15.58 -4.90
N ASN A 347 -21.65 15.27 -6.01
CA ASN A 347 -22.16 15.33 -7.37
C ASN A 347 -22.79 16.68 -7.79
N THR A 348 -22.29 17.80 -7.27
CA THR A 348 -22.64 19.14 -7.75
C THR A 348 -21.70 19.60 -8.87
N PRO A 349 -22.07 20.56 -9.74
CA PRO A 349 -21.13 21.09 -10.73
C PRO A 349 -19.83 21.61 -10.11
N ALA A 350 -19.90 22.31 -8.97
CA ALA A 350 -18.73 22.84 -8.27
C ALA A 350 -17.85 21.73 -7.69
N SER A 351 -18.45 20.72 -7.05
CA SER A 351 -17.67 19.62 -6.47
C SER A 351 -17.03 18.73 -7.55
N ARG A 352 -17.68 18.50 -8.69
CA ARG A 352 -17.07 17.81 -9.85
C ARG A 352 -15.89 18.59 -10.41
N GLN A 353 -16.00 19.91 -10.56
CA GLN A 353 -14.90 20.76 -10.99
C GLN A 353 -13.72 20.68 -10.02
N GLN A 354 -13.97 20.75 -8.72
CA GLN A 354 -12.93 20.63 -7.70
C GLN A 354 -12.29 19.23 -7.70
N ALA A 355 -13.09 18.17 -7.83
CA ALA A 355 -12.57 16.79 -7.97
C ALA A 355 -11.64 16.67 -9.18
N GLY A 356 -12.02 17.25 -10.33
CA GLY A 356 -11.18 17.29 -11.53
C GLY A 356 -9.84 17.99 -11.31
N GLN A 357 -9.82 19.11 -10.58
CA GLN A 357 -8.57 19.81 -10.24
C GLN A 357 -7.67 18.97 -9.34
N VAL A 358 -8.23 18.34 -8.28
CA VAL A 358 -7.49 17.45 -7.38
C VAL A 358 -6.90 16.27 -8.14
N LEU A 359 -7.72 15.60 -8.96
CA LEU A 359 -7.28 14.44 -9.73
C LEU A 359 -6.21 14.81 -10.76
N ALA A 360 -6.40 15.88 -11.52
CA ALA A 360 -5.44 16.32 -12.54
C ALA A 360 -4.07 16.69 -11.92
N GLN A 361 -4.06 17.41 -10.80
CA GLN A 361 -2.82 17.76 -10.10
C GLN A 361 -2.13 16.52 -9.54
N PHE A 362 -2.89 15.62 -8.91
CA PHE A 362 -2.36 14.39 -8.34
C PHE A 362 -1.88 13.39 -9.41
N HIS A 363 -2.62 13.30 -10.54
CA HIS A 363 -2.20 12.54 -11.71
C HIS A 363 -0.88 13.06 -12.28
N HIS A 364 -0.81 14.37 -12.57
CA HIS A 364 0.41 14.99 -13.09
C HIS A 364 1.62 14.69 -12.20
N TYR A 365 1.46 14.84 -10.89
CA TYR A 365 2.51 14.53 -9.94
C TYR A 365 2.90 13.04 -9.94
N ALA A 366 1.92 12.13 -9.84
CA ALA A 366 2.17 10.69 -9.83
C ALA A 366 2.85 10.20 -11.13
N ALA A 367 2.41 10.71 -12.27
CA ALA A 367 3.01 10.41 -13.57
C ALA A 367 4.44 10.95 -13.68
N SER A 368 4.72 12.17 -13.17
CA SER A 368 6.05 12.79 -13.20
C SER A 368 7.10 12.03 -12.39
N ILE A 369 6.68 11.24 -11.41
CA ILE A 369 7.55 10.39 -10.59
C ILE A 369 7.36 8.90 -10.87
N HIS A 370 6.74 8.55 -11.99
CA HIS A 370 6.53 7.17 -12.44
C HIS A 370 5.84 6.26 -11.39
N HIS A 371 4.93 6.81 -10.57
CA HIS A 371 4.23 6.07 -9.53
C HIS A 371 2.99 5.33 -10.08
N THR A 372 3.21 4.24 -10.81
CA THR A 372 2.21 3.49 -11.56
C THR A 372 1.00 3.07 -10.71
N SER A 373 1.21 2.59 -9.47
CA SER A 373 0.08 2.16 -8.62
C SER A 373 -0.86 3.31 -8.22
N VAL A 374 -0.37 4.56 -8.18
CA VAL A 374 -1.19 5.77 -7.99
C VAL A 374 -1.90 6.13 -9.28
N VAL A 375 -1.19 6.12 -10.41
CA VAL A 375 -1.76 6.44 -11.73
C VAL A 375 -2.95 5.55 -12.05
N ILE A 376 -2.88 4.25 -11.75
CA ILE A 376 -4.01 3.32 -11.92
C ILE A 376 -5.25 3.80 -11.15
N GLU A 377 -5.11 4.15 -9.86
CA GLU A 377 -6.24 4.56 -9.02
C GLU A 377 -6.82 5.91 -9.45
N VAL A 378 -5.95 6.84 -9.84
CA VAL A 378 -6.38 8.16 -10.33
C VAL A 378 -7.14 8.02 -11.64
N LEU A 379 -6.62 7.29 -12.64
CA LEU A 379 -7.28 7.05 -13.91
C LEU A 379 -8.65 6.37 -13.75
N ALA A 380 -8.77 5.40 -12.85
CA ALA A 380 -10.05 4.76 -12.54
C ALA A 380 -11.05 5.77 -11.93
N THR A 381 -10.57 6.70 -11.08
CA THR A 381 -11.41 7.73 -10.47
C THR A 381 -11.77 8.84 -11.48
N GLU A 382 -10.84 9.21 -12.38
CA GLU A 382 -11.10 10.12 -13.50
C GLU A 382 -12.16 9.56 -14.47
N ALA A 383 -12.13 8.25 -14.73
CA ALA A 383 -13.16 7.58 -15.54
C ALA A 383 -14.55 7.76 -14.92
N LEU A 384 -14.66 7.68 -13.59
CA LEU A 384 -15.91 7.96 -12.88
C LEU A 384 -16.33 9.43 -13.00
N LEU A 385 -15.40 10.39 -12.83
CA LEU A 385 -15.66 11.82 -13.01
C LEU A 385 -16.21 12.10 -14.41
N TYR A 386 -15.51 11.64 -15.46
CA TYR A 386 -15.92 11.87 -16.85
C TYR A 386 -17.28 11.23 -17.17
N SER A 387 -17.59 10.09 -16.56
CA SER A 387 -18.92 9.48 -16.67
C SER A 387 -20.02 10.32 -16.02
N LEU A 388 -19.75 10.98 -14.88
CA LEU A 388 -20.68 11.90 -14.22
C LEU A 388 -20.86 13.24 -14.99
N GLU A 389 -19.93 13.56 -15.87
CA GLU A 389 -19.96 14.74 -16.76
C GLU A 389 -20.53 14.40 -18.14
N ASP A 390 -21.09 13.21 -18.37
CA ASP A 390 -21.56 12.69 -19.66
C ASP A 390 -20.48 12.67 -20.77
N ARG A 391 -19.21 12.68 -20.41
CA ARG A 391 -18.03 12.61 -21.30
C ARG A 391 -17.63 11.14 -21.51
N GLN A 392 -18.50 10.39 -22.18
CA GLN A 392 -18.40 8.94 -22.29
C GLN A 392 -17.10 8.44 -22.93
N GLU A 393 -16.61 9.11 -23.98
CA GLU A 393 -15.38 8.73 -24.69
C GLU A 393 -14.15 8.92 -23.76
N ALA A 394 -14.06 10.06 -23.07
CA ALA A 394 -13.00 10.34 -22.11
C ALA A 394 -13.02 9.33 -20.94
N ALA A 395 -14.22 8.96 -20.45
CA ALA A 395 -14.38 7.97 -19.39
C ALA A 395 -13.83 6.59 -19.80
N LEU A 396 -14.16 6.13 -21.00
CA LEU A 396 -13.67 4.85 -21.53
C LEU A 396 -12.16 4.89 -21.76
N THR A 397 -11.61 5.96 -22.33
CA THR A 397 -10.17 6.11 -22.56
C THR A 397 -9.37 6.06 -21.24
N ALA A 398 -9.82 6.79 -20.21
CA ALA A 398 -9.18 6.76 -18.89
C ALA A 398 -9.24 5.35 -18.27
N LEU A 399 -10.38 4.67 -18.40
CA LEU A 399 -10.55 3.32 -17.89
C LEU A 399 -9.66 2.30 -18.63
N GLU A 400 -9.53 2.41 -19.95
CA GLU A 400 -8.63 1.60 -20.78
C GLU A 400 -7.18 1.74 -20.34
N GLN A 401 -6.73 2.97 -20.12
CA GLN A 401 -5.38 3.23 -19.63
C GLN A 401 -5.17 2.64 -18.23
N ALA A 402 -6.15 2.79 -17.32
CA ALA A 402 -6.08 2.20 -15.99
C ALA A 402 -5.97 0.67 -16.04
N LEU A 403 -6.78 0.01 -16.89
CA LEU A 403 -6.77 -1.44 -17.07
C LEU A 403 -5.45 -1.96 -17.63
N ALA A 404 -4.90 -1.28 -18.64
CA ALA A 404 -3.62 -1.66 -19.26
C ALA A 404 -2.48 -1.64 -18.24
N LEU A 405 -2.44 -0.65 -17.34
CA LEU A 405 -1.45 -0.58 -16.27
C LEU A 405 -1.71 -1.59 -15.14
N ALA A 406 -2.98 -1.90 -14.86
CA ALA A 406 -3.39 -2.74 -13.74
C ALA A 406 -3.26 -4.25 -14.00
N GLU A 407 -3.29 -4.68 -15.28
CA GLU A 407 -3.40 -6.09 -15.64
C GLU A 407 -2.20 -6.93 -15.18
N ALA A 408 -0.98 -6.44 -15.38
CA ALA A 408 0.24 -7.14 -14.97
C ALA A 408 0.29 -7.42 -13.45
N GLY A 409 -0.11 -6.44 -12.63
CA GLY A 409 -0.24 -6.57 -11.17
C GLY A 409 -1.49 -7.30 -10.72
N ARG A 410 -2.49 -7.46 -11.58
CA ARG A 410 -3.84 -7.98 -11.27
C ARG A 410 -4.57 -7.12 -10.23
N PHE A 411 -4.54 -5.80 -10.38
CA PHE A 411 -5.27 -4.90 -9.50
C PHE A 411 -6.77 -5.05 -9.72
N ILE A 412 -7.52 -5.47 -8.73
CA ILE A 412 -8.98 -5.68 -8.79
C ILE A 412 -9.70 -4.64 -7.95
N ARG A 413 -9.31 -4.49 -6.68
CA ARG A 413 -10.04 -3.64 -5.71
C ARG A 413 -10.12 -2.18 -6.11
N VAL A 414 -9.10 -1.64 -6.77
CA VAL A 414 -9.06 -0.26 -7.26
C VAL A 414 -10.26 0.10 -8.17
N PHE A 415 -10.78 -0.88 -8.90
CA PHE A 415 -11.98 -0.72 -9.74
C PHE A 415 -13.26 -1.02 -8.96
N VAL A 416 -13.29 -2.12 -8.20
CA VAL A 416 -14.48 -2.58 -7.47
C VAL A 416 -14.89 -1.58 -6.40
N ASP A 417 -13.93 -0.93 -5.75
CA ASP A 417 -14.17 0.05 -4.69
C ASP A 417 -14.81 1.37 -5.16
N LEU A 418 -14.85 1.60 -6.48
CA LEU A 418 -15.57 2.73 -7.09
C LEU A 418 -17.05 2.43 -7.36
N GLY A 419 -17.51 1.20 -7.06
CA GLY A 419 -18.91 0.83 -7.03
C GLY A 419 -19.57 0.64 -8.40
N GLU A 420 -20.90 0.55 -8.39
CA GLU A 420 -21.72 0.23 -9.56
C GLU A 420 -21.52 1.14 -10.77
N PRO A 421 -21.30 2.48 -10.65
CA PRO A 421 -21.05 3.31 -11.82
C PRO A 421 -19.85 2.86 -12.64
N LEU A 422 -18.76 2.42 -11.97
CA LEU A 422 -17.59 1.91 -12.69
C LEU A 422 -17.83 0.51 -13.26
N ALA A 423 -18.60 -0.34 -12.57
CA ALA A 423 -19.03 -1.64 -13.12
C ALA A 423 -19.75 -1.49 -14.46
N ARG A 424 -20.62 -0.49 -14.57
CA ARG A 424 -21.34 -0.18 -15.84
C ARG A 424 -20.40 0.26 -16.96
N LEU A 425 -19.37 1.06 -16.66
CA LEU A 425 -18.33 1.43 -17.63
C LEU A 425 -17.52 0.21 -18.08
N LEU A 426 -17.10 -0.63 -17.12
CA LEU A 426 -16.37 -1.87 -17.41
C LEU A 426 -17.18 -2.83 -18.28
N ALA A 427 -18.48 -2.98 -18.03
CA ALA A 427 -19.37 -3.80 -18.84
C ALA A 427 -19.46 -3.28 -20.29
N LYS A 428 -19.61 -1.95 -20.50
CA LYS A 428 -19.59 -1.34 -21.83
C LYS A 428 -18.26 -1.59 -22.55
N LEU A 429 -17.15 -1.45 -21.84
CA LEU A 429 -15.80 -1.65 -22.40
C LEU A 429 -15.57 -3.13 -22.74
N GLY A 430 -16.01 -4.07 -21.90
CA GLY A 430 -15.90 -5.49 -22.16
C GLY A 430 -16.62 -5.95 -23.45
N HIS A 431 -17.70 -5.28 -23.81
CA HIS A 431 -18.38 -5.51 -25.10
C HIS A 431 -17.54 -5.01 -26.30
N ALA A 432 -16.78 -3.93 -26.15
CA ALA A 432 -15.95 -3.37 -27.21
C ALA A 432 -14.62 -4.12 -27.41
N TRP A 433 -14.05 -4.65 -26.33
CA TRP A 433 -12.70 -5.26 -26.29
C TRP A 433 -12.69 -6.79 -26.42
N GLY A 434 -13.83 -7.43 -26.77
CA GLY A 434 -13.85 -8.86 -27.11
C GLY A 434 -13.30 -9.76 -26.01
N ASN A 435 -13.94 -9.76 -24.83
CA ASN A 435 -13.74 -10.77 -23.75
C ASN A 435 -12.35 -10.80 -23.06
N SER A 436 -11.89 -9.65 -22.53
CA SER A 436 -10.70 -9.69 -21.65
C SER A 436 -10.98 -10.51 -20.38
N PRO A 437 -10.22 -11.59 -20.10
CA PRO A 437 -10.34 -12.37 -18.87
C PRO A 437 -10.10 -11.53 -17.62
N PHE A 438 -9.33 -10.44 -17.73
CA PHE A 438 -9.05 -9.53 -16.64
C PHE A 438 -10.28 -8.69 -16.28
N ILE A 439 -10.98 -8.12 -17.27
CA ILE A 439 -12.24 -7.38 -17.05
C ILE A 439 -13.31 -8.30 -16.46
N ALA A 440 -13.44 -9.53 -16.97
CA ALA A 440 -14.37 -10.51 -16.43
C ALA A 440 -14.11 -10.80 -14.94
N ARG A 441 -12.84 -10.93 -14.55
CA ARG A 441 -12.43 -11.13 -13.14
C ARG A 441 -12.77 -9.93 -12.26
N ILE A 442 -12.55 -8.70 -12.76
CA ILE A 442 -12.92 -7.49 -12.03
C ILE A 442 -14.44 -7.43 -11.85
N LEU A 443 -15.22 -7.69 -12.90
CA LEU A 443 -16.70 -7.67 -12.83
C LEU A 443 -17.25 -8.72 -11.87
N ALA A 444 -16.66 -9.91 -11.82
CA ALA A 444 -17.05 -10.96 -10.88
C ALA A 444 -16.77 -10.59 -9.40
N ALA A 445 -15.90 -9.64 -9.14
CA ALA A 445 -15.56 -9.19 -7.79
C ALA A 445 -16.50 -8.09 -7.25
N PHE A 446 -17.37 -7.50 -8.08
CA PHE A 446 -18.38 -6.56 -7.59
C PHE A 446 -19.44 -7.29 -6.76
N PRO A 447 -19.97 -6.66 -5.68
CA PRO A 447 -21.16 -7.16 -5.01
C PRO A 447 -22.29 -7.33 -6.03
N GLN A 448 -23.14 -8.33 -5.86
CA GLN A 448 -24.19 -8.74 -6.84
C GLN A 448 -25.28 -7.67 -7.09
N THR A 449 -24.89 -6.42 -7.29
CA THR A 449 -25.77 -5.33 -7.74
C THR A 449 -25.75 -5.16 -9.26
N VAL A 450 -24.78 -5.76 -9.97
CA VAL A 450 -24.80 -5.86 -11.44
C VAL A 450 -25.87 -6.91 -11.80
N PRO A 451 -26.86 -6.60 -12.68
CA PRO A 451 -27.88 -7.56 -13.04
C PRO A 451 -27.23 -8.88 -13.45
N PRO A 452 -27.69 -10.02 -12.89
CA PRO A 452 -27.09 -11.34 -13.15
C PRO A 452 -26.96 -11.67 -14.64
N ALA A 453 -27.81 -11.07 -15.48
CA ALA A 453 -27.83 -11.24 -16.93
C ALA A 453 -26.56 -10.72 -17.64
N ASP A 454 -25.99 -9.58 -17.22
CA ASP A 454 -24.82 -9.01 -17.91
C ASP A 454 -23.51 -9.68 -17.48
N ALA A 455 -23.36 -10.05 -16.20
CA ALA A 455 -22.24 -10.85 -15.72
C ALA A 455 -22.21 -12.24 -16.39
N ARG A 456 -23.36 -12.91 -16.49
CA ARG A 456 -23.50 -14.20 -17.19
C ARG A 456 -23.21 -14.09 -18.68
N ARG A 457 -23.62 -13.00 -19.32
CA ARG A 457 -23.39 -12.76 -20.75
C ARG A 457 -21.89 -12.61 -21.05
N LEU A 458 -21.16 -11.87 -20.22
CA LEU A 458 -19.71 -11.70 -20.32
C LEU A 458 -18.96 -13.02 -20.05
N ALA A 459 -19.32 -13.74 -19.01
CA ALA A 459 -18.77 -15.06 -18.72
C ALA A 459 -18.99 -16.03 -19.88
N ASN A 460 -20.17 -16.02 -20.48
CA ASN A 460 -20.49 -16.85 -21.64
C ASN A 460 -19.66 -16.49 -22.88
N THR A 461 -19.46 -15.20 -23.13
CA THR A 461 -18.65 -14.75 -24.28
C THR A 461 -17.15 -14.99 -24.09
N ALA A 462 -16.68 -15.19 -22.85
CA ALA A 462 -15.30 -15.55 -22.54
C ALA A 462 -14.97 -17.03 -22.82
N LEU A 463 -15.97 -17.88 -23.09
CA LEU A 463 -15.74 -19.28 -23.49
C LEU A 463 -15.15 -19.35 -24.90
N LEU A 464 -14.24 -20.29 -25.15
CA LEU A 464 -13.72 -20.61 -26.48
C LEU A 464 -14.86 -20.91 -27.49
N SER A 465 -16.00 -21.43 -26.99
CA SER A 465 -17.21 -21.69 -27.74
C SER A 465 -18.41 -21.27 -26.87
N PRO A 466 -18.96 -20.04 -27.05
CA PRO A 466 -20.05 -19.54 -26.24
C PRO A 466 -21.29 -20.45 -26.25
N LEU A 467 -21.99 -20.52 -25.11
CA LEU A 467 -23.28 -21.19 -25.02
C LEU A 467 -24.35 -20.33 -25.70
N SER A 468 -25.21 -20.98 -26.47
CA SER A 468 -26.39 -20.31 -27.04
C SER A 468 -27.41 -19.93 -25.95
N ALA A 469 -28.33 -19.02 -26.25
CA ALA A 469 -29.40 -18.64 -25.31
C ALA A 469 -30.17 -19.87 -24.79
N ARG A 470 -30.40 -20.85 -25.66
CA ARG A 470 -31.12 -22.08 -25.28
C ARG A 470 -30.29 -23.00 -24.37
N GLU A 471 -28.99 -23.08 -24.60
CA GLU A 471 -28.08 -23.82 -23.73
C GLU A 471 -27.95 -23.16 -22.35
N LEU A 472 -28.01 -21.84 -22.25
CA LEU A 472 -28.05 -21.11 -20.98
C LEU A 472 -29.36 -21.37 -20.22
N ASP A 473 -30.53 -21.41 -20.90
CA ASP A 473 -31.82 -21.77 -20.29
C ASP A 473 -31.77 -23.20 -19.71
N VAL A 474 -31.25 -24.15 -20.47
CA VAL A 474 -31.06 -25.55 -20.01
C VAL A 474 -30.11 -25.62 -18.82
N LEU A 475 -28.97 -24.89 -18.87
CA LEU A 475 -27.98 -24.87 -17.81
C LEU A 475 -28.55 -24.28 -16.50
N ALA A 476 -29.36 -23.23 -16.58
CA ALA A 476 -30.04 -22.63 -15.43
C ALA A 476 -31.01 -23.62 -14.74
N LEU A 477 -31.74 -24.43 -15.52
CA LEU A 477 -32.65 -25.45 -14.96
C LEU A 477 -31.88 -26.67 -14.43
N LEU A 478 -30.74 -27.03 -15.05
CA LEU A 478 -29.84 -28.05 -14.54
C LEU A 478 -29.29 -27.69 -13.14
N SER A 479 -28.98 -26.43 -12.90
CA SER A 479 -28.47 -25.97 -11.59
C SER A 479 -29.52 -26.09 -10.48
N GLN A 480 -30.79 -26.05 -10.84
CA GLN A 480 -31.95 -26.26 -9.94
C GLN A 480 -32.33 -27.74 -9.79
N HIS A 481 -31.48 -28.65 -10.25
CA HIS A 481 -31.64 -30.11 -10.16
C HIS A 481 -32.85 -30.71 -10.90
N TYR A 482 -33.44 -30.00 -11.89
CA TYR A 482 -34.48 -30.53 -12.74
C TYR A 482 -33.99 -31.70 -13.63
N THR A 483 -34.82 -32.72 -13.79
CA THR A 483 -34.55 -33.82 -14.74
C THR A 483 -34.79 -33.39 -16.20
N ASP A 484 -34.30 -34.18 -17.17
CA ASP A 484 -34.47 -33.86 -18.59
C ASP A 484 -35.97 -33.75 -18.99
N ASN A 485 -36.84 -34.56 -18.42
CA ASN A 485 -38.29 -34.49 -18.65
C ASN A 485 -38.89 -33.20 -18.08
N GLU A 486 -38.50 -32.79 -16.88
CA GLU A 486 -38.99 -31.56 -16.27
C GLU A 486 -38.47 -30.31 -17.00
N ILE A 487 -37.19 -30.32 -17.46
CA ILE A 487 -36.62 -29.27 -18.29
C ILE A 487 -37.36 -29.19 -19.63
N ALA A 488 -37.61 -30.34 -20.26
CA ALA A 488 -38.37 -30.44 -21.48
C ALA A 488 -39.77 -29.84 -21.37
N ALA A 489 -40.49 -30.16 -20.28
CA ALA A 489 -41.79 -29.59 -20.01
C ALA A 489 -41.75 -28.06 -19.80
N LYS A 490 -40.78 -27.55 -19.03
CA LYS A 490 -40.63 -26.12 -18.79
C LYS A 490 -40.24 -25.32 -20.03
N LEU A 491 -39.41 -25.89 -20.89
CA LEU A 491 -38.91 -25.23 -22.08
C LEU A 491 -39.71 -25.53 -23.34
N VAL A 492 -40.76 -26.35 -23.25
CA VAL A 492 -41.64 -26.77 -24.36
C VAL A 492 -40.84 -27.41 -25.51
N ILE A 493 -39.95 -28.37 -25.18
CA ILE A 493 -39.11 -29.16 -26.10
C ILE A 493 -39.16 -30.64 -25.72
N THR A 494 -38.57 -31.53 -26.49
CA THR A 494 -38.47 -32.95 -26.17
C THR A 494 -37.34 -33.25 -25.19
N ALA A 495 -37.42 -34.34 -24.43
CA ALA A 495 -36.35 -34.77 -23.52
C ALA A 495 -35.04 -35.09 -24.31
N ASP A 496 -35.12 -35.62 -25.53
CA ASP A 496 -34.00 -35.87 -26.39
C ASP A 496 -33.30 -34.55 -26.80
N THR A 497 -34.07 -33.50 -27.02
CA THR A 497 -33.53 -32.15 -27.30
C THR A 497 -32.77 -31.60 -26.08
N VAL A 498 -33.32 -31.79 -24.86
CA VAL A 498 -32.60 -31.39 -23.61
C VAL A 498 -31.33 -32.19 -23.48
N HIS A 499 -31.35 -33.52 -23.72
CA HIS A 499 -30.15 -34.35 -23.68
C HIS A 499 -29.06 -33.85 -24.63
N SER A 500 -29.45 -33.51 -25.87
CA SER A 500 -28.54 -32.95 -26.86
C SER A 500 -27.91 -31.61 -26.40
N HIS A 501 -28.71 -30.69 -25.81
CA HIS A 501 -28.19 -29.45 -25.23
C HIS A 501 -27.22 -29.72 -24.10
N VAL A 502 -27.50 -30.67 -23.18
CA VAL A 502 -26.60 -31.05 -22.09
C VAL A 502 -25.25 -31.57 -22.62
N GLN A 503 -25.29 -32.37 -23.70
CA GLN A 503 -24.05 -32.84 -24.34
C GLN A 503 -23.25 -31.70 -24.97
N HIS A 504 -23.89 -30.77 -25.65
CA HIS A 504 -23.23 -29.59 -26.24
C HIS A 504 -22.64 -28.65 -25.15
N ILE A 505 -23.37 -28.44 -24.04
CA ILE A 505 -22.86 -27.69 -22.88
C ILE A 505 -21.60 -28.38 -22.31
N ALA A 506 -21.67 -29.71 -22.11
CA ALA A 506 -20.55 -30.50 -21.62
C ALA A 506 -19.30 -30.37 -22.52
N GLN A 507 -19.50 -30.43 -23.83
CA GLN A 507 -18.44 -30.25 -24.82
C GLN A 507 -17.84 -28.85 -24.79
N LYS A 508 -18.67 -27.79 -24.73
CA LYS A 508 -18.24 -26.39 -24.72
C LYS A 508 -17.51 -26.01 -23.43
N LEU A 509 -17.89 -26.62 -22.29
CA LEU A 509 -17.23 -26.44 -21.01
C LEU A 509 -16.02 -27.38 -20.81
N GLY A 510 -15.79 -28.34 -21.71
CA GLY A 510 -14.69 -29.27 -21.62
C GLY A 510 -14.81 -30.30 -20.49
N VAL A 511 -16.06 -30.61 -20.04
CA VAL A 511 -16.32 -31.49 -18.89
C VAL A 511 -17.31 -32.61 -19.21
N ARG A 512 -17.42 -33.61 -18.32
CA ARG A 512 -18.38 -34.71 -18.46
C ARG A 512 -19.19 -34.89 -17.16
N GLY A 513 -20.48 -35.13 -17.30
CA GLY A 513 -21.39 -35.38 -16.17
C GLY A 513 -22.10 -34.10 -15.67
N ARG A 514 -23.39 -34.23 -15.37
CA ARG A 514 -24.31 -33.14 -14.99
C ARG A 514 -23.79 -32.31 -13.80
N ARG A 515 -23.29 -33.00 -12.77
CA ARG A 515 -22.78 -32.35 -11.56
C ARG A 515 -21.53 -31.49 -11.85
N THR A 516 -20.64 -32.01 -12.68
CA THR A 516 -19.41 -31.30 -13.10
C THR A 516 -19.74 -30.11 -14.00
N ILE A 517 -20.73 -30.25 -14.91
CA ILE A 517 -21.22 -29.14 -15.75
C ILE A 517 -21.67 -27.98 -14.86
N VAL A 518 -22.54 -28.25 -13.85
CA VAL A 518 -23.05 -27.22 -12.95
C VAL A 518 -21.93 -26.59 -12.13
N GLN A 519 -21.00 -27.40 -11.60
CA GLN A 519 -19.88 -26.87 -10.81
C GLN A 519 -18.96 -26.00 -11.67
N THR A 520 -18.53 -26.48 -12.84
CA THR A 520 -17.69 -25.70 -13.75
C THR A 520 -18.38 -24.42 -14.22
N ALA A 521 -19.68 -24.47 -14.48
CA ALA A 521 -20.45 -23.29 -14.85
C ALA A 521 -20.52 -22.25 -13.70
N LYS A 522 -20.58 -22.70 -12.44
CA LYS A 522 -20.45 -21.81 -11.25
C LYS A 522 -19.06 -21.23 -11.15
N ASP A 523 -18.02 -22.04 -11.27
CA ASP A 523 -16.61 -21.61 -11.20
C ASP A 523 -16.25 -20.60 -12.30
N GLN A 524 -16.94 -20.67 -13.44
CA GLN A 524 -16.76 -19.76 -14.59
C GLN A 524 -17.74 -18.57 -14.58
N GLY A 525 -18.62 -18.43 -13.56
CA GLY A 525 -19.56 -17.31 -13.43
C GLY A 525 -20.76 -17.36 -14.39
N LEU A 526 -21.06 -18.51 -15.00
CA LEU A 526 -22.22 -18.73 -15.87
C LEU A 526 -23.51 -19.00 -15.06
N LEU A 527 -23.34 -19.42 -13.81
CA LEU A 527 -24.41 -19.70 -12.83
C LEU A 527 -24.09 -19.02 -11.50
N GLU A 528 -25.14 -18.81 -10.71
CA GLU A 528 -25.04 -18.37 -9.32
C GLU A 528 -24.60 -19.48 -8.39
#